data_c22df928ae1539a373d8cc15cc158528
#
_entry.id   c22df928ae1539a373d8cc15cc158528
#
_cell.length_a   1.000
_cell.length_b   1.000
_cell.length_c   1.000
_cell.angle_alpha   90.00
_cell.angle_beta   90.00
_cell.angle_gamma   90.00
#
_symmetry.space_group_name_H-M   'P 1'
#
loop_
_entity.id
_entity.type
_entity.pdbx_description
1 polymer ?
#
loop_
_entity_poly.entity_id
_entity_poly.type
_entity_poly.pdbx_seq_one_letter_code
_entity_poly.pdbx_strand_id
1 'polypeptide(L)'
;HSFPTRRSSDLLIDGLNGDPIAVLYVAHGQDAVLPDAPEHAGYIFDRWDGDPTNVTEDRTIAACYWMIGDVNHDGEITTYDALLIMRYALGVETDGNELIMDFDGNGCVDSLDALLVLRRSIGAA
;
A
#
# COMPACT_ATOMS: atom_id res chain seq x y z
N HIS A 1 3.69 -46.05 2.28
CA HIS A 1 2.92 -45.14 3.11
C HIS A 1 3.18 -43.69 2.73
N SER A 2 2.16 -43.00 2.38
CA SER A 2 2.28 -41.60 2.07
C SER A 2 1.79 -40.78 3.25
N PHE A 3 2.67 -39.97 3.77
CA PHE A 3 2.25 -38.97 4.71
C PHE A 3 1.46 -37.88 3.99
N PRO A 4 0.43 -37.37 4.62
CA PRO A 4 -0.17 -36.18 4.06
C PRO A 4 0.92 -35.11 3.89
N THR A 5 0.94 -34.48 2.75
CA THR A 5 1.86 -33.39 2.53
C THR A 5 1.64 -32.37 3.64
N ARG A 6 2.70 -32.08 4.35
CA ARG A 6 2.63 -31.09 5.41
C ARG A 6 2.28 -29.74 4.81
N ARG A 7 1.26 -29.10 5.35
CA ARG A 7 0.83 -27.81 4.90
C ARG A 7 1.07 -26.78 5.99
N SER A 8 1.44 -25.60 5.55
CA SER A 8 1.52 -24.45 6.41
C SER A 8 0.40 -23.50 6.05
N SER A 9 -0.04 -22.70 7.01
CA SER A 9 -1.05 -21.68 6.77
C SER A 9 -0.39 -20.33 6.68
N ASP A 10 -0.70 -19.59 5.60
CA ASP A 10 -0.33 -18.19 5.47
C ASP A 10 -1.57 -17.35 5.75
N LEU A 11 -1.54 -16.63 6.86
CA LEU A 11 -2.60 -15.70 7.21
C LEU A 11 -2.34 -14.38 6.51
N LEU A 12 -3.27 -13.99 5.65
CA LEU A 12 -3.21 -12.71 4.96
C LEU A 12 -4.04 -11.71 5.72
N ILE A 13 -3.43 -10.61 6.13
CA ILE A 13 -4.10 -9.56 6.87
C ILE A 13 -4.00 -8.23 6.13
N ASP A 14 -4.92 -7.34 6.47
CA ASP A 14 -4.92 -5.97 6.00
C ASP A 14 -3.97 -5.16 6.87
N GLY A 15 -2.94 -4.58 6.27
CA GLY A 15 -1.94 -3.81 7.01
C GLY A 15 -2.45 -2.49 7.55
N LEU A 16 -3.60 -2.00 7.09
CA LEU A 16 -4.21 -0.77 7.61
C LEU A 16 -4.97 -0.99 8.91
N ASN A 17 -5.70 -2.11 9.00
CA ASN A 17 -6.60 -2.34 10.13
C ASN A 17 -6.36 -3.66 10.85
N GLY A 18 -5.49 -4.52 10.32
CA GLY A 18 -5.19 -5.81 10.93
C GLY A 18 -6.25 -6.89 10.70
N ASP A 19 -7.28 -6.60 9.93
CA ASP A 19 -8.35 -7.57 9.68
C ASP A 19 -7.84 -8.72 8.81
N PRO A 20 -8.29 -9.95 9.07
CA PRO A 20 -7.92 -11.06 8.22
C PRO A 20 -8.56 -10.92 6.83
N ILE A 21 -7.75 -11.18 5.79
CA ILE A 21 -8.22 -11.19 4.41
C ILE A 21 -8.53 -12.61 3.97
N ALA A 22 -7.58 -13.52 4.20
CA ALA A 22 -7.68 -14.91 3.77
C ALA A 22 -6.67 -15.76 4.51
N VAL A 23 -6.91 -17.07 4.51
CA VAL A 23 -5.92 -18.05 4.97
C VAL A 23 -5.59 -18.95 3.79
N LEU A 24 -4.32 -19.03 3.44
CA LEU A 24 -3.85 -19.89 2.36
C LEU A 24 -3.16 -21.11 2.96
N TYR A 25 -3.56 -22.29 2.51
CA TYR A 25 -2.90 -23.54 2.90
C TYR A 25 -1.95 -23.94 1.78
N VAL A 26 -0.67 -24.03 2.13
CA VAL A 26 0.40 -24.23 1.15
C VAL A 26 1.16 -25.49 1.48
N ALA A 27 1.35 -26.36 0.50
CA ALA A 27 2.17 -27.55 0.68
C ALA A 27 3.60 -27.17 1.04
N HIS A 28 4.22 -27.96 1.91
CA HIS A 28 5.57 -27.68 2.40
C HIS A 28 6.56 -27.46 1.25
N GLY A 29 7.24 -26.34 1.29
CA GLY A 29 8.24 -25.97 0.30
C GLY A 29 7.66 -25.34 -0.98
N GLN A 30 6.34 -25.21 -1.09
CA GLN A 30 5.72 -24.58 -2.24
C GLN A 30 5.52 -23.07 -2.00
N ASP A 31 5.16 -22.37 -3.05
CA ASP A 31 4.91 -20.94 -2.98
C ASP A 31 3.41 -20.68 -2.79
N ALA A 32 3.10 -19.67 -1.97
CA ALA A 32 1.73 -19.21 -1.84
C ALA A 32 1.36 -18.33 -3.05
N VAL A 33 0.13 -18.51 -3.56
CA VAL A 33 -0.41 -17.67 -4.61
C VAL A 33 -1.26 -16.60 -3.96
N LEU A 34 -0.75 -15.37 -3.94
CA LEU A 34 -1.42 -14.27 -3.25
C LEU A 34 -2.57 -13.72 -4.09
N PRO A 35 -3.74 -13.48 -3.47
CA PRO A 35 -4.87 -12.86 -4.16
C PRO A 35 -4.64 -11.34 -4.31
N ASP A 36 -5.56 -10.69 -5.01
CA ASP A 36 -5.58 -9.24 -5.04
C ASP A 36 -5.92 -8.70 -3.65
N ALA A 37 -5.22 -7.63 -3.25
CA ALA A 37 -5.50 -7.00 -1.97
C ALA A 37 -6.82 -6.21 -2.04
N PRO A 38 -7.55 -6.09 -0.91
CA PRO A 38 -8.75 -5.26 -0.88
C PRO A 38 -8.43 -3.81 -1.20
N GLU A 39 -9.37 -3.12 -1.83
CA GLU A 39 -9.25 -1.69 -2.11
C GLU A 39 -9.71 -0.90 -0.90
N HIS A 40 -9.01 0.20 -0.62
CA HIS A 40 -9.38 1.15 0.42
C HIS A 40 -9.44 2.55 -0.15
N ALA A 41 -10.53 3.26 0.13
CA ALA A 41 -10.68 4.65 -0.31
C ALA A 41 -9.57 5.51 0.30
N GLY A 42 -8.89 6.29 -0.52
CA GLY A 42 -7.80 7.15 -0.09
C GLY A 42 -6.45 6.47 0.04
N TYR A 43 -6.36 5.19 -0.33
CA TYR A 43 -5.12 4.41 -0.26
C TYR A 43 -4.89 3.67 -1.56
N ILE A 44 -3.61 3.38 -1.84
CA ILE A 44 -3.25 2.48 -2.94
C ILE A 44 -2.44 1.32 -2.38
N PHE A 45 -2.63 0.14 -2.95
CA PHE A 45 -1.88 -1.03 -2.54
C PHE A 45 -0.42 -0.88 -2.98
N ASP A 46 0.50 -1.11 -2.04
CA ASP A 46 1.94 -1.10 -2.32
C ASP A 46 2.45 -2.51 -2.58
N ARG A 47 2.38 -3.36 -1.56
CA ARG A 47 2.92 -4.71 -1.64
C ARG A 47 2.35 -5.58 -0.53
N TRP A 48 2.58 -6.88 -0.68
CA TRP A 48 2.42 -7.83 0.41
C TRP A 48 3.72 -7.88 1.21
N ASP A 49 3.65 -7.61 2.50
CA ASP A 49 4.80 -7.67 3.40
C ASP A 49 4.90 -9.07 4.00
N GLY A 50 5.85 -9.82 3.55
CA GLY A 50 6.08 -11.21 3.91
C GLY A 50 6.56 -11.98 2.69
N ASP A 51 7.15 -13.14 2.94
CA ASP A 51 7.70 -13.97 1.86
C ASP A 51 6.71 -15.11 1.55
N PRO A 52 6.06 -15.10 0.39
CA PRO A 52 5.14 -16.17 0.00
C PRO A 52 5.84 -17.39 -0.58
N THR A 53 7.15 -17.33 -0.76
CA THR A 53 7.89 -18.39 -1.43
C THR A 53 8.42 -19.41 -0.44
N ASN A 54 8.59 -20.65 -0.90
CA ASN A 54 9.19 -21.74 -0.11
C ASN A 54 8.58 -21.81 1.30
N VAL A 55 7.27 -21.96 1.36
CA VAL A 55 6.54 -21.94 2.64
C VAL A 55 6.80 -23.25 3.40
N THR A 56 7.50 -23.16 4.51
CA THR A 56 7.86 -24.32 5.35
C THR A 56 7.27 -24.22 6.76
N GLU A 57 6.64 -23.10 7.09
CA GLU A 57 6.04 -22.86 8.39
C GLU A 57 4.87 -21.88 8.23
N ASP A 58 4.05 -21.77 9.27
CA ASP A 58 2.96 -20.82 9.27
C ASP A 58 3.51 -19.40 9.30
N ARG A 59 2.92 -18.53 8.50
CA ARG A 59 3.35 -17.14 8.35
C ARG A 59 2.16 -16.21 8.36
N THR A 60 2.45 -14.94 8.65
CA THR A 60 1.50 -13.84 8.47
C THR A 60 2.05 -12.91 7.40
N ILE A 61 1.23 -12.63 6.41
CA ILE A 61 1.58 -11.74 5.31
C ILE A 61 0.60 -10.59 5.31
N ALA A 62 1.10 -9.36 5.38
CA ALA A 62 0.28 -8.17 5.48
C ALA A 62 0.21 -7.41 4.16
N ALA A 63 -0.98 -6.99 3.76
CA ALA A 63 -1.16 -6.09 2.64
C ALA A 63 -0.76 -4.68 3.08
N CYS A 64 0.22 -4.09 2.44
CA CYS A 64 0.71 -2.76 2.75
C CYS A 64 0.16 -1.75 1.77
N TYR A 65 -0.25 -0.60 2.29
CA TYR A 65 -0.89 0.46 1.52
C TYR A 65 -0.19 1.78 1.74
N TRP A 66 -0.23 2.62 0.72
CA TRP A 66 0.21 4.00 0.81
C TRP A 66 -1.00 4.92 0.81
N MET A 67 -0.99 5.90 1.71
CA MET A 67 -2.03 6.93 1.76
C MET A 67 -1.84 7.90 0.60
N ILE A 68 -2.90 8.12 -0.19
CA ILE A 68 -2.86 9.09 -1.27
C ILE A 68 -2.69 10.48 -0.66
N GLY A 69 -1.68 11.21 -1.10
CA GLY A 69 -1.32 12.52 -0.56
C GLY A 69 -0.18 12.49 0.45
N ASP A 70 0.17 11.33 0.98
CA ASP A 70 1.30 11.18 1.91
C ASP A 70 2.58 10.87 1.12
N VAL A 71 3.16 11.92 0.53
CA VAL A 71 4.26 11.78 -0.41
C VAL A 71 5.55 11.30 0.24
N ASN A 72 5.80 11.72 1.48
CA ASN A 72 7.00 11.32 2.21
C ASN A 72 6.83 10.05 3.06
N HIS A 73 5.65 9.44 3.04
CA HIS A 73 5.36 8.18 3.73
C HIS A 73 5.58 8.24 5.25
N ASP A 74 5.24 9.38 5.86
CA ASP A 74 5.38 9.54 7.32
C ASP A 74 4.10 9.16 8.09
N GLY A 75 3.05 8.76 7.38
CA GLY A 75 1.78 8.38 7.99
C GLY A 75 0.80 9.52 8.17
N GLU A 76 1.15 10.73 7.79
CA GLU A 76 0.30 11.91 7.92
C GLU A 76 0.34 12.75 6.65
N ILE A 77 -0.77 13.39 6.35
CA ILE A 77 -0.85 14.37 5.26
C ILE A 77 -0.58 15.74 5.86
N THR A 78 0.57 16.34 5.49
CA THR A 78 1.04 17.60 6.05
C THR A 78 1.32 18.62 4.95
N THR A 79 1.64 19.85 5.35
CA THR A 79 2.03 20.90 4.41
C THR A 79 3.30 20.54 3.64
N TYR A 80 4.15 19.69 4.23
CA TYR A 80 5.35 19.22 3.55
C TYR A 80 5.00 18.36 2.33
N ASP A 81 3.97 17.53 2.44
CA ASP A 81 3.49 16.72 1.31
C ASP A 81 3.01 17.63 0.17
N ALA A 82 2.28 18.69 0.52
CA ALA A 82 1.83 19.68 -0.47
C ALA A 82 3.01 20.36 -1.17
N LEU A 83 4.07 20.66 -0.43
CA LEU A 83 5.29 21.23 -0.99
C LEU A 83 5.94 20.26 -1.99
N LEU A 84 6.03 18.98 -1.64
CA LEU A 84 6.62 17.97 -2.51
C LEU A 84 5.81 17.80 -3.80
N ILE A 85 4.49 17.84 -3.72
CA ILE A 85 3.63 17.77 -4.90
C ILE A 85 3.82 19.00 -5.78
N MET A 86 3.91 20.19 -5.18
CA MET A 86 4.13 21.42 -5.93
C MET A 86 5.47 21.40 -6.66
N ARG A 87 6.52 20.92 -6.01
CA ARG A 87 7.84 20.80 -6.63
C ARG A 87 7.82 19.84 -7.81
N TYR A 88 7.09 18.74 -7.68
CA TYR A 88 6.90 17.79 -8.77
C TYR A 88 6.12 18.42 -9.93
N ALA A 89 5.03 19.11 -9.62
CA ALA A 89 4.19 19.76 -10.62
C ALA A 89 4.93 20.83 -11.40
N LEU A 90 5.89 21.52 -10.75
CA LEU A 90 6.70 22.56 -11.39
C LEU A 90 7.92 22.00 -12.13
N GLY A 91 8.15 20.68 -12.07
CA GLY A 91 9.30 20.06 -12.72
C GLY A 91 10.62 20.22 -11.96
N VAL A 92 10.59 20.77 -10.74
CA VAL A 92 11.77 20.90 -9.89
C VAL A 92 12.23 19.55 -9.36
N GLU A 93 11.26 18.70 -9.06
CA GLU A 93 11.48 17.32 -8.60
C GLU A 93 10.93 16.37 -9.63
N THR A 94 11.69 15.34 -9.98
CA THR A 94 11.27 14.37 -11.00
C THR A 94 11.01 13.00 -10.42
N ASP A 95 11.40 12.76 -9.16
CA ASP A 95 11.12 11.51 -8.46
C ASP A 95 9.83 11.64 -7.65
N GLY A 96 8.92 10.72 -7.90
CA GLY A 96 7.68 10.69 -7.13
C GLY A 96 6.74 9.64 -7.67
N ASN A 97 5.83 9.22 -6.82
CA ASN A 97 4.78 8.30 -7.21
C ASN A 97 3.53 9.11 -7.57
N GLU A 98 3.27 9.23 -8.87
CA GLU A 98 2.14 10.02 -9.37
C GLU A 98 0.80 9.52 -8.83
N LEU A 99 0.68 8.22 -8.56
CA LEU A 99 -0.55 7.67 -7.98
C LEU A 99 -0.85 8.23 -6.59
N ILE A 100 0.20 8.54 -5.83
CA ILE A 100 0.07 9.14 -4.50
C ILE A 100 -0.09 10.65 -4.59
N MET A 101 0.56 11.28 -5.56
CA MET A 101 0.56 12.74 -5.74
C MET A 101 -0.71 13.24 -6.41
N ASP A 102 -1.33 12.44 -7.25
CA ASP A 102 -2.57 12.79 -7.96
C ASP A 102 -3.76 12.70 -6.99
N PHE A 103 -3.88 13.71 -6.15
CA PHE A 103 -4.83 13.70 -5.04
C PHE A 103 -6.28 13.80 -5.51
N ASP A 104 -6.53 14.45 -6.63
CA ASP A 104 -7.89 14.59 -7.19
C ASP A 104 -8.26 13.46 -8.16
N GLY A 105 -7.33 12.60 -8.50
CA GLY A 105 -7.57 11.44 -9.34
C GLY A 105 -7.83 11.76 -10.81
N ASN A 106 -7.38 12.92 -11.30
CA ASN A 106 -7.64 13.32 -12.68
C ASN A 106 -6.62 12.80 -13.70
N GLY A 107 -5.63 12.05 -13.23
CA GLY A 107 -4.58 11.49 -14.07
C GLY A 107 -3.36 12.37 -14.28
N CYS A 108 -3.34 13.56 -13.69
CA CYS A 108 -2.23 14.52 -13.79
C CYS A 108 -1.87 15.04 -12.42
N VAL A 109 -0.56 15.22 -12.18
CA VAL A 109 -0.07 15.89 -10.97
C VAL A 109 0.16 17.36 -11.29
N ASP A 110 -0.61 18.23 -10.66
CA ASP A 110 -0.55 19.66 -10.90
C ASP A 110 -0.70 20.44 -9.59
N SER A 111 -0.73 21.77 -9.71
CA SER A 111 -0.85 22.65 -8.54
C SER A 111 -2.16 22.46 -7.78
N LEU A 112 -3.21 21.98 -8.43
CA LEU A 112 -4.47 21.70 -7.77
C LEU A 112 -4.31 20.55 -6.76
N ASP A 113 -3.54 19.52 -7.12
CA ASP A 113 -3.25 18.42 -6.20
C ASP A 113 -2.54 18.93 -4.95
N ALA A 114 -1.55 19.82 -5.12
CA ALA A 114 -0.85 20.43 -4.01
C ALA A 114 -1.80 21.27 -3.14
N LEU A 115 -2.70 22.03 -3.76
CA LEU A 115 -3.69 22.82 -3.02
C LEU A 115 -4.63 21.94 -2.21
N LEU A 116 -5.10 20.85 -2.80
CA LEU A 116 -6.01 19.92 -2.11
C LEU A 116 -5.33 19.24 -0.94
N VAL A 117 -4.08 18.83 -1.10
CA VAL A 117 -3.29 18.25 -0.01
C VAL A 117 -3.06 19.29 1.09
N LEU A 118 -2.76 20.52 0.72
CA LEU A 118 -2.58 21.60 1.69
C LEU A 118 -3.86 21.83 2.51
N ARG A 119 -5.00 21.88 1.84
CA ARG A 119 -6.28 22.05 2.52
C ARG A 119 -6.58 20.89 3.47
N ARG A 120 -6.28 19.69 3.05
CA ARG A 120 -6.42 18.49 3.89
C ARG A 120 -5.52 18.58 5.12
N SER A 121 -4.28 19.03 4.96
CA SER A 121 -3.29 19.09 6.04
C SER A 121 -3.69 20.06 7.15
N ILE A 122 -4.41 21.14 6.80
CA ILE A 122 -4.85 22.13 7.80
C ILE A 122 -6.29 21.90 8.27
N GLY A 123 -6.90 20.77 7.86
CA GLY A 123 -8.23 20.39 8.30
C GLY A 123 -9.37 21.11 7.55
N ALA A 124 -9.06 21.83 6.48
CA ALA A 124 -10.06 22.48 5.63
C ALA A 124 -10.52 21.48 4.57
N ALA A 125 -11.43 20.63 4.92
CA ALA A 125 -11.90 19.54 4.08
C ALA A 125 -12.62 20.05 2.82
#